data_9f65b2b2c18725a2d4c28477afb2f15c
#
_entry.id   9f65b2b2c18725a2d4c28477afb2f15c
#
_cell.length_a   1.000
_cell.length_b   1.000
_cell.length_c   1.000
_cell.angle_alpha   90.00
_cell.angle_beta   90.00
_cell.angle_gamma   90.00
#
_symmetry.space_group_name_H-M   'P 1'
#
loop_
_entity.id
_entity.type
_entity.pdbx_description
1 polymer ?
#
loop_
_entity_poly.entity_id
_entity_poly.type
_entity_poly.pdbx_seq_one_letter_code
_entity_poly.pdbx_strand_id
1 'polypeptide(L)'
;MHIVNHRQFGEIDAYEFGYGPVGRPLMSVYVYVLDGVIVDTGQSNMRKYILEQLRDTQPEVILLTHHHEDHSGNAFALGDCHRVDVLGHPLTAQKMAAKRKILPYQRYIWGKSEDVNVKVFGTLVESAHFTLMPIHTPGHSKDHTVYLEIEFRA
;
A
#
# COMPACT_ATOMS: atom_id res chain seq x y z
N MET A 1 17.92 7.68 11.22
CA MET A 1 17.33 8.76 10.37
C MET A 1 16.18 8.17 9.59
N HIS A 2 15.09 8.92 9.36
CA HIS A 2 13.96 8.47 8.57
C HIS A 2 13.77 9.42 7.39
N ILE A 3 13.21 8.92 6.29
CA ILE A 3 12.73 9.71 5.15
C ILE A 3 11.22 9.81 5.29
N VAL A 4 10.69 11.02 5.24
CA VAL A 4 9.27 11.33 5.13
C VAL A 4 9.16 12.50 4.18
N ASN A 5 8.81 12.23 2.93
CA ASN A 5 8.64 13.24 1.89
C ASN A 5 7.24 13.14 1.30
N HIS A 6 6.71 14.27 0.87
CA HIS A 6 5.46 14.34 0.14
C HIS A 6 5.68 15.10 -1.17
N ARG A 7 5.13 14.58 -2.25
CA ARG A 7 5.12 15.22 -3.58
C ARG A 7 3.75 15.05 -4.19
N GLN A 8 3.33 16.02 -4.96
CA GLN A 8 2.07 15.97 -5.70
C GLN A 8 2.34 15.94 -7.20
N PHE A 9 1.66 15.04 -7.90
CA PHE A 9 1.70 14.86 -9.35
C PHE A 9 0.27 14.94 -9.89
N GLY A 10 -0.16 16.14 -10.30
CA GLY A 10 -1.56 16.38 -10.65
C GLY A 10 -2.46 16.12 -9.44
N GLU A 11 -3.36 15.16 -9.55
CA GLU A 11 -4.29 14.76 -8.49
C GLU A 11 -3.77 13.58 -7.64
N ILE A 12 -2.52 13.15 -7.85
CA ILE A 12 -1.88 12.06 -7.13
C ILE A 12 -0.93 12.63 -6.08
N ASP A 13 -1.16 12.31 -4.83
CA ASP A 13 -0.22 12.54 -3.74
C ASP A 13 0.69 11.32 -3.57
N ALA A 14 1.99 11.54 -3.60
CA ALA A 14 3.01 10.52 -3.42
C ALA A 14 3.79 10.76 -2.13
N TYR A 15 3.66 9.86 -1.19
CA TYR A 15 4.37 9.89 0.09
C TYR A 15 5.53 8.91 0.07
N GLU A 16 6.74 9.38 0.29
CA GLU A 16 7.94 8.55 0.36
C GLU A 16 8.32 8.32 1.82
N PHE A 17 8.50 7.05 2.20
CA PHE A 17 8.90 6.65 3.54
C PHE A 17 10.15 5.77 3.49
N GLY A 18 11.14 6.11 4.31
CA GLY A 18 12.36 5.32 4.46
C GLY A 18 12.75 5.16 5.92
N TYR A 19 13.03 3.93 6.34
CA TYR A 19 13.46 3.60 7.68
C TYR A 19 14.98 3.38 7.72
N GLY A 20 15.67 4.16 8.55
CA GLY A 20 17.09 4.03 8.81
C GLY A 20 17.36 3.88 10.32
N PRO A 21 17.51 2.65 10.85
CA PRO A 21 17.82 2.45 12.27
C PRO A 21 19.17 3.05 12.66
N VAL A 22 20.12 2.99 11.74
CA VAL A 22 21.46 3.60 11.88
C VAL A 22 21.82 4.30 10.57
N GLY A 23 21.93 5.63 10.58
CA GLY A 23 22.25 6.41 9.40
C GLY A 23 21.07 6.63 8.44
N ARG A 24 21.37 6.87 7.17
CA ARG A 24 20.34 7.07 6.13
C ARG A 24 19.69 5.75 5.76
N PRO A 25 18.38 5.76 5.45
CA PRO A 25 17.71 4.60 4.87
C PRO A 25 18.42 4.15 3.59
N LEU A 26 18.59 2.83 3.45
CA LEU A 26 19.12 2.23 2.21
C LEU A 26 18.06 2.16 1.11
N MET A 27 16.80 2.09 1.51
CA MET A 27 15.65 1.98 0.63
C MET A 27 14.49 2.81 1.16
N SER A 28 13.67 3.30 0.27
CA SER A 28 12.40 3.95 0.57
C SER A 28 11.29 3.32 -0.27
N VAL A 29 10.06 3.47 0.18
CA VAL A 29 8.86 3.03 -0.49
C VAL A 29 7.87 4.17 -0.62
N TYR A 30 7.00 4.06 -1.59
CA TYR A 30 5.95 5.04 -1.83
C TYR A 30 4.58 4.50 -1.41
N VAL A 31 3.78 5.40 -0.87
CA VAL A 31 2.33 5.24 -0.69
C VAL A 31 1.68 6.33 -1.53
N TYR A 32 0.75 5.95 -2.38
CA TYR A 32 0.05 6.91 -3.22
C TYR A 32 -1.38 7.11 -2.74
N VAL A 33 -1.84 8.36 -2.82
CA VAL A 33 -3.23 8.73 -2.52
C VAL A 33 -3.81 9.40 -3.75
N LEU A 34 -4.90 8.85 -4.23
CA LEU A 34 -5.71 9.38 -5.33
C LEU A 34 -7.15 9.43 -4.83
N ASP A 35 -7.75 10.57 -4.70
CA ASP A 35 -9.16 10.79 -4.43
C ASP A 35 -9.97 9.56 -3.91
N GLY A 36 -9.87 9.30 -2.61
CA GLY A 36 -10.53 8.15 -1.99
C GLY A 36 -9.81 6.80 -2.14
N VAL A 37 -8.67 6.72 -2.83
CA VAL A 37 -7.91 5.49 -3.00
C VAL A 37 -6.51 5.64 -2.41
N ILE A 38 -6.13 4.73 -1.51
CA ILE A 38 -4.73 4.57 -1.09
C ILE A 38 -4.14 3.37 -1.83
N VAL A 39 -2.99 3.55 -2.49
CA VAL A 39 -2.25 2.47 -3.14
C VAL A 39 -0.99 2.19 -2.34
N ASP A 40 -0.88 0.97 -1.84
CA ASP A 40 0.10 0.45 -0.90
C ASP A 40 0.06 1.15 0.48
N THR A 41 0.79 0.60 1.44
CA THR A 41 0.68 1.04 2.83
C THR A 41 2.03 1.22 3.52
N GLY A 42 3.12 1.03 2.78
CA GLY A 42 4.48 1.17 3.31
C GLY A 42 4.85 0.16 4.39
N GLN A 43 6.09 0.26 4.87
CA GLN A 43 6.65 -0.63 5.87
C GLN A 43 6.16 -0.29 7.30
N SER A 44 5.98 -1.32 8.14
CA SER A 44 5.45 -1.16 9.50
C SER A 44 6.40 -0.42 10.46
N ASN A 45 7.70 -0.38 10.18
CA ASN A 45 8.66 0.43 10.93
C ASN A 45 8.39 1.94 10.81
N MET A 46 7.69 2.37 9.75
CA MET A 46 7.31 3.77 9.52
C MET A 46 5.85 4.06 9.89
N ARG A 47 5.14 3.11 10.52
CA ARG A 47 3.70 3.20 10.85
C ARG A 47 3.29 4.54 11.45
N LYS A 48 4.02 5.02 12.46
CA LYS A 48 3.70 6.28 13.13
C LYS A 48 3.62 7.43 12.12
N TYR A 49 4.62 7.54 11.25
CA TYR A 49 4.70 8.60 10.25
C TYR A 49 3.66 8.43 9.14
N ILE A 50 3.41 7.19 8.72
CA ILE A 50 2.41 6.88 7.69
C ILE A 50 1.01 7.25 8.19
N LEU A 51 0.64 6.82 9.40
CA LEU A 51 -0.66 7.17 9.99
C LEU A 51 -0.81 8.68 10.23
N GLU A 52 0.28 9.38 10.59
CA GLU A 52 0.27 10.82 10.77
C GLU A 52 0.06 11.56 9.44
N GLN A 53 0.79 11.19 8.39
CA GLN A 53 0.67 11.81 7.07
C GLN A 53 -0.68 11.55 6.40
N LEU A 54 -1.26 10.37 6.62
CA LEU A 54 -2.52 9.97 6.01
C LEU A 54 -3.74 10.17 6.91
N ARG A 55 -3.58 10.82 8.08
CA ARG A 55 -4.66 11.01 9.06
C ARG A 55 -5.90 11.68 8.49
N ASP A 56 -5.67 12.74 7.72
CA ASP A 56 -6.73 13.62 7.21
C ASP A 56 -7.22 13.21 5.81
N THR A 57 -6.63 12.14 5.25
CA THR A 57 -7.16 11.55 4.01
C THR A 57 -8.48 10.84 4.33
N GLN A 58 -9.39 10.82 3.38
CA GLN A 58 -10.68 10.15 3.49
C GLN A 58 -10.77 9.03 2.46
N PRO A 59 -9.98 7.94 2.63
CA PRO A 59 -10.00 6.85 1.69
C PRO A 59 -11.33 6.09 1.77
N GLU A 60 -11.78 5.63 0.61
CA GLU A 60 -12.90 4.68 0.46
C GLU A 60 -12.38 3.25 0.37
N VAL A 61 -11.12 3.08 -0.07
CA VAL A 61 -10.49 1.77 -0.29
C VAL A 61 -8.97 1.87 -0.24
N ILE A 62 -8.34 0.77 0.18
CA ILE A 62 -6.89 0.56 0.09
C ILE A 62 -6.62 -0.53 -0.93
N LEU A 63 -5.74 -0.28 -1.88
CA LEU A 63 -5.31 -1.22 -2.91
C LEU A 63 -3.87 -1.65 -2.65
N LEU A 64 -3.58 -2.95 -2.71
CA LEU A 64 -2.24 -3.48 -2.61
C LEU A 64 -1.72 -3.87 -3.99
N THR A 65 -0.53 -3.37 -4.36
CA THR A 65 0.14 -3.82 -5.57
C THR A 65 0.60 -5.27 -5.43
N HIS A 66 1.07 -5.68 -4.26
CA HIS A 66 1.46 -7.05 -3.94
C HIS A 66 1.67 -7.23 -2.41
N HIS A 67 2.00 -8.45 -1.99
CA HIS A 67 2.01 -8.85 -0.58
C HIS A 67 3.26 -8.48 0.23
N HIS A 68 4.33 -7.95 -0.37
CA HIS A 68 5.59 -7.70 0.36
C HIS A 68 5.40 -6.69 1.50
N GLU A 69 6.19 -6.85 2.56
CA GLU A 69 6.04 -6.12 3.84
C GLU A 69 6.27 -4.61 3.71
N ASP A 70 7.04 -4.18 2.74
CA ASP A 70 7.29 -2.78 2.42
C ASP A 70 6.11 -2.11 1.69
N HIS A 71 5.18 -2.89 1.15
CA HIS A 71 3.95 -2.43 0.51
C HIS A 71 2.71 -2.69 1.36
N SER A 72 2.64 -3.83 2.03
CA SER A 72 1.47 -4.25 2.81
C SER A 72 1.63 -4.07 4.33
N GLY A 73 2.74 -3.50 4.80
CA GLY A 73 3.13 -3.50 6.21
C GLY A 73 2.15 -2.82 7.16
N ASN A 74 1.40 -1.83 6.70
CA ASN A 74 0.40 -1.11 7.49
C ASN A 74 -1.04 -1.31 6.99
N ALA A 75 -1.29 -2.31 6.15
CA ALA A 75 -2.61 -2.55 5.58
C ALA A 75 -3.70 -2.72 6.65
N PHE A 76 -3.41 -3.47 7.72
CA PHE A 76 -4.32 -3.59 8.86
C PHE A 76 -4.53 -2.23 9.55
N ALA A 77 -3.45 -1.54 9.91
CA ALA A 77 -3.52 -0.31 10.69
C ALA A 77 -4.26 0.81 9.96
N LEU A 78 -4.03 0.97 8.64
CA LEU A 78 -4.74 1.95 7.82
C LEU A 78 -6.19 1.54 7.58
N GLY A 79 -6.45 0.26 7.28
CA GLY A 79 -7.80 -0.25 7.09
C GLY A 79 -8.68 -0.09 8.33
N ASP A 80 -8.12 -0.37 9.52
CA ASP A 80 -8.81 -0.19 10.81
C ASP A 80 -9.02 1.30 11.14
N CYS A 81 -7.97 2.12 10.98
CA CYS A 81 -8.02 3.56 11.26
C CYS A 81 -9.10 4.28 10.44
N HIS A 82 -9.17 3.99 9.16
CA HIS A 82 -10.13 4.61 8.23
C HIS A 82 -11.44 3.82 8.07
N ARG A 83 -11.51 2.60 8.61
CA ARG A 83 -12.67 1.68 8.48
C ARG A 83 -13.01 1.36 7.03
N VAL A 84 -12.00 1.07 6.25
CA VAL A 84 -12.12 0.75 4.82
C VAL A 84 -11.55 -0.63 4.50
N ASP A 85 -12.02 -1.19 3.39
CA ASP A 85 -11.55 -2.47 2.91
C ASP A 85 -10.15 -2.36 2.30
N VAL A 86 -9.38 -3.43 2.45
CA VAL A 86 -8.11 -3.64 1.76
C VAL A 86 -8.34 -4.63 0.63
N LEU A 87 -8.05 -4.22 -0.59
CA LEU A 87 -8.25 -5.04 -1.78
C LEU A 87 -6.90 -5.40 -2.41
N GLY A 88 -6.86 -6.54 -3.07
CA GLY A 88 -5.69 -7.02 -3.80
C GLY A 88 -6.01 -8.11 -4.81
N HIS A 89 -4.99 -8.54 -5.52
CA HIS A 89 -5.08 -9.69 -6.42
C HIS A 89 -5.43 -10.96 -5.64
N PRO A 90 -6.12 -11.97 -6.22
CA PRO A 90 -6.42 -13.24 -5.53
C PRO A 90 -5.19 -13.90 -4.89
N LEU A 91 -4.04 -13.85 -5.56
CA LEU A 91 -2.78 -14.36 -5.00
C LEU A 91 -2.27 -13.50 -3.83
N THR A 92 -2.49 -12.19 -3.83
CA THR A 92 -2.17 -11.30 -2.71
C THR A 92 -3.03 -11.69 -1.51
N ALA A 93 -4.33 -11.82 -1.69
CA ALA A 93 -5.26 -12.25 -0.64
C ALA A 93 -4.86 -13.62 -0.07
N GLN A 94 -4.55 -14.59 -0.92
CA GLN A 94 -4.09 -15.92 -0.52
C GLN A 94 -2.78 -15.86 0.31
N LYS A 95 -1.79 -15.10 -0.17
CA LYS A 95 -0.49 -14.97 0.51
C LYS A 95 -0.62 -14.20 1.84
N MET A 96 -1.48 -13.20 1.91
CA MET A 96 -1.73 -12.43 3.13
C MET A 96 -2.49 -13.24 4.18
N ALA A 97 -3.37 -14.15 3.78
CA ALA A 97 -4.07 -15.08 4.68
C ALA A 97 -3.18 -16.22 5.20
N ALA A 98 -2.09 -16.57 4.49
CA ALA A 98 -1.17 -17.60 4.91
C ALA A 98 -0.24 -17.11 6.03
N LYS A 99 0.08 -17.98 7.01
CA LYS A 99 1.12 -17.68 8.01
C LYS A 99 2.45 -17.44 7.31
N ARG A 100 2.90 -16.20 7.26
CA ARG A 100 4.14 -15.82 6.59
C ARG A 100 5.35 -16.09 7.48
N LYS A 101 6.36 -16.76 6.92
CA LYS A 101 7.69 -16.83 7.52
C LYS A 101 8.44 -15.57 7.11
N ILE A 102 8.47 -14.58 7.98
CA ILE A 102 9.28 -13.37 7.78
C ILE A 102 10.71 -13.69 8.19
N LEU A 103 11.66 -13.44 7.29
CA LEU A 103 13.08 -13.64 7.60
C LEU A 103 13.56 -12.55 8.58
N PRO A 104 14.55 -12.85 9.46
CA PRO A 104 15.00 -11.91 10.49
C PRO A 104 15.40 -10.54 9.92
N TYR A 105 16.07 -10.48 8.77
CA TYR A 105 16.47 -9.23 8.14
C TYR A 105 15.26 -8.41 7.62
N GLN A 106 14.23 -9.08 7.08
CA GLN A 106 13.00 -8.41 6.64
C GLN A 106 12.29 -7.77 7.83
N ARG A 107 12.19 -8.50 8.94
CA ARG A 107 11.63 -7.98 10.18
C ARG A 107 12.40 -6.76 10.72
N TYR A 108 13.71 -6.74 10.54
CA TYR A 108 14.56 -5.62 10.97
C TYR A 108 14.37 -4.39 10.08
N ILE A 109 14.31 -4.58 8.76
CA ILE A 109 14.23 -3.50 7.78
C ILE A 109 12.79 -2.99 7.63
N TRP A 110 11.82 -3.91 7.52
CA TRP A 110 10.42 -3.58 7.19
C TRP A 110 9.49 -3.58 8.41
N GLY A 111 9.89 -4.25 9.49
CA GLY A 111 9.09 -4.43 10.70
C GLY A 111 8.18 -5.66 10.64
N LYS A 112 7.21 -5.70 11.55
CA LYS A 112 6.22 -6.77 11.64
C LYS A 112 4.86 -6.24 11.19
N SER A 113 4.34 -6.76 10.10
CA SER A 113 2.96 -6.54 9.67
C SER A 113 1.99 -7.36 10.51
N GLU A 114 0.78 -6.85 10.66
CA GLU A 114 -0.35 -7.54 11.28
C GLU A 114 -1.13 -8.31 10.24
N ASP A 115 -1.89 -9.30 10.71
CA ASP A 115 -2.77 -10.06 9.83
C ASP A 115 -3.94 -9.16 9.40
N VAL A 116 -4.23 -9.15 8.11
CA VAL A 116 -5.30 -8.38 7.51
C VAL A 116 -6.08 -9.26 6.53
N ASN A 117 -7.39 -9.12 6.52
CA ASN A 117 -8.23 -9.76 5.53
C ASN A 117 -8.23 -8.93 4.24
N VAL A 118 -7.49 -9.38 3.24
CA VAL A 118 -7.46 -8.75 1.92
C VAL A 118 -8.60 -9.35 1.07
N LYS A 119 -9.52 -8.50 0.66
CA LYS A 119 -10.58 -8.88 -0.28
C LYS A 119 -10.04 -8.84 -1.71
N VAL A 120 -10.63 -9.63 -2.57
CA VAL A 120 -10.27 -9.63 -4.00
C VAL A 120 -11.00 -8.48 -4.68
N PHE A 121 -10.26 -7.64 -5.41
CA PHE A 121 -10.86 -6.58 -6.22
C PHE A 121 -11.64 -7.15 -7.41
N GLY A 122 -12.59 -6.37 -7.93
CA GLY A 122 -13.31 -6.67 -9.16
C GLY A 122 -12.50 -6.35 -10.43
N THR A 123 -13.18 -6.28 -11.56
CA THR A 123 -12.57 -5.89 -12.85
C THR A 123 -12.13 -4.42 -12.83
N LEU A 124 -12.89 -3.58 -12.13
CA LEU A 124 -12.64 -2.16 -11.95
C LEU A 124 -12.75 -1.81 -10.47
N VAL A 125 -12.01 -0.81 -10.06
CA VAL A 125 -12.14 -0.14 -8.76
C VAL A 125 -12.52 1.31 -9.03
N GLU A 126 -13.69 1.70 -8.58
CA GLU A 126 -14.22 3.04 -8.80
C GLU A 126 -14.12 3.87 -7.52
N SER A 127 -13.75 5.13 -7.66
CA SER A 127 -13.85 6.18 -6.66
C SER A 127 -14.69 7.34 -7.21
N ALA A 128 -14.81 8.43 -6.47
CA ALA A 128 -15.62 9.58 -6.92
C ALA A 128 -15.15 10.17 -8.26
N HIS A 129 -13.84 10.19 -8.53
CA HIS A 129 -13.25 10.82 -9.71
C HIS A 129 -12.38 9.89 -10.56
N PHE A 130 -12.01 8.72 -10.05
CA PHE A 130 -11.13 7.77 -10.75
C PHE A 130 -11.81 6.43 -10.99
N THR A 131 -11.53 5.86 -12.13
CA THR A 131 -11.79 4.44 -12.41
C THR A 131 -10.46 3.76 -12.67
N LEU A 132 -10.10 2.83 -11.80
CA LEU A 132 -8.85 2.10 -11.85
C LEU A 132 -9.09 0.67 -12.35
N MET A 133 -8.38 0.28 -13.40
CA MET A 133 -8.35 -1.09 -13.90
C MET A 133 -7.11 -1.81 -13.33
N PRO A 134 -7.29 -2.83 -12.48
CA PRO A 134 -6.19 -3.66 -12.01
C PRO A 134 -5.66 -4.54 -13.16
N ILE A 135 -4.36 -4.46 -13.42
CA ILE A 135 -3.67 -5.27 -14.43
C ILE A 135 -2.65 -6.14 -13.73
N HIS A 136 -2.81 -7.46 -13.82
CA HIS A 136 -1.87 -8.42 -13.27
C HIS A 136 -0.56 -8.40 -14.06
N THR A 137 0.54 -8.05 -13.41
CA THR A 137 1.87 -7.87 -13.99
C THR A 137 2.92 -8.68 -13.22
N PRO A 138 2.84 -10.04 -13.26
CA PRO A 138 3.79 -10.87 -12.52
C PRO A 138 5.23 -10.66 -13.02
N GLY A 139 6.17 -10.53 -12.08
CA GLY A 139 7.58 -10.31 -12.37
C GLY A 139 8.34 -10.22 -11.04
N HIS A 140 8.41 -9.04 -10.45
CA HIS A 140 8.98 -8.82 -9.12
C HIS A 140 8.31 -9.71 -8.04
N SER A 141 7.01 -9.84 -8.11
CA SER A 141 6.22 -10.80 -7.34
C SER A 141 5.16 -11.45 -8.23
N LYS A 142 4.77 -12.71 -7.92
CA LYS A 142 3.76 -13.45 -8.70
C LYS A 142 2.36 -12.83 -8.62
N ASP A 143 2.09 -12.04 -7.60
CA ASP A 143 0.82 -11.36 -7.34
C ASP A 143 0.86 -9.87 -7.68
N HIS A 144 1.94 -9.39 -8.31
CA HIS A 144 2.10 -7.98 -8.61
C HIS A 144 1.00 -7.49 -9.57
N THR A 145 0.45 -6.33 -9.24
CA THR A 145 -0.63 -5.67 -9.98
C THR A 145 -0.29 -4.19 -10.14
N VAL A 146 -0.50 -3.65 -11.30
CA VAL A 146 -0.51 -2.20 -11.56
C VAL A 146 -1.96 -1.75 -11.70
N TYR A 147 -2.22 -0.49 -11.40
CA TYR A 147 -3.54 0.13 -11.50
C TYR A 147 -3.50 1.16 -12.60
N LEU A 148 -4.23 0.91 -13.69
CA LEU A 148 -4.35 1.83 -14.81
C LEU A 148 -5.58 2.69 -14.60
N GLU A 149 -5.39 4.00 -14.57
CA GLU A 149 -6.50 4.94 -14.63
C GLU A 149 -7.15 4.92 -16.01
N ILE A 150 -8.46 4.80 -16.03
CA ILE A 150 -9.25 4.80 -17.27
C ILE A 150 -10.16 6.03 -17.25
N GLU A 151 -9.91 6.96 -18.16
CA GLU A 151 -10.87 8.01 -18.47
C GLU A 151 -11.97 7.44 -19.37
N PHE A 152 -13.19 7.36 -18.85
CA PHE A 152 -14.35 7.19 -19.72
C PHE A 152 -14.67 8.54 -20.36
N ARG A 153 -14.15 8.78 -21.57
CA ARG A 153 -14.63 9.89 -22.38
C ARG A 153 -16.03 9.53 -22.87
N ALA A 154 -17.04 10.22 -22.31
CA ALA A 154 -18.41 10.17 -22.80
C ALA A 154 -18.54 10.85 -24.17
#